data_fda37417f91ae37913f6cea26f241de9
#
_entry.id   fda37417f91ae37913f6cea26f241de9
#
_cell.length_a   1.000
_cell.length_b   1.000
_cell.length_c   1.000
_cell.angle_alpha   90.00
_cell.angle_beta   90.00
_cell.angle_gamma   90.00
#
_symmetry.space_group_name_H-M   'P 1'
#
loop_
_entity.id
_entity.type
_entity.pdbx_description
1 polymer ?
#
loop_
_entity_poly.entity_id
_entity_poly.type
_entity_poly.pdbx_seq_one_letter_code
_entity_poly.pdbx_strand_id
1 'polypeptide(L)'
;PEDMRRGVAVIGHPHPPDGGTMNNKVVTTIARALAESGIASVRFNFRGVGASEGVYDQGRGETLDYLAVAQWLRAQRPNDALWLAGFSFGSWVALRAARQLPVQQMVCIAPPVGFRDFTGVPPPPCPWLVVQGEQDDVVDPQQVFEWAEAAENPPTLVRMAEAGHFFHGRLVDLRGAIRNGVRKNLPPLQHQA
;
A
#
# COMPACT_ATOMS: atom_id res chain seq x y z
N PRO A 1 -6.91 -3.19 21.42
CA PRO A 1 -5.82 -4.14 21.73
C PRO A 1 -4.73 -3.43 22.55
N GLU A 2 -4.16 -4.12 23.52
CA GLU A 2 -3.13 -3.58 24.43
C GLU A 2 -1.83 -3.18 23.70
N ASP A 3 -1.64 -3.64 22.47
CA ASP A 3 -0.44 -3.44 21.65
C ASP A 3 -0.61 -2.41 20.51
N MET A 4 -1.54 -1.47 20.66
CA MET A 4 -1.68 -0.40 19.65
C MET A 4 -0.49 0.53 19.65
N ARG A 5 -0.02 0.85 18.43
CA ARG A 5 1.10 1.75 18.20
C ARG A 5 0.64 3.15 17.79
N ARG A 6 1.53 4.11 17.89
CA ARG A 6 1.31 5.47 17.38
C ARG A 6 1.52 5.53 15.87
N GLY A 7 0.68 4.80 15.16
CA GLY A 7 0.72 4.72 13.71
C GLY A 7 -0.64 4.42 13.10
N VAL A 8 -0.90 5.04 11.97
CA VAL A 8 -2.11 4.88 11.18
C VAL A 8 -1.77 4.71 9.70
N ALA A 9 -2.56 3.91 9.00
CA ALA A 9 -2.32 3.61 7.59
C ALA A 9 -3.55 3.86 6.72
N VAL A 10 -3.31 4.27 5.47
CA VAL A 10 -4.33 4.29 4.40
C VAL A 10 -3.99 3.21 3.39
N ILE A 11 -4.99 2.45 2.94
CA ILE A 11 -4.80 1.34 2.00
C ILE A 11 -5.64 1.56 0.74
N GLY A 12 -4.98 1.69 -0.42
CA GLY A 12 -5.60 1.79 -1.73
C GLY A 12 -5.86 0.41 -2.36
N HIS A 13 -7.02 0.27 -3.01
CA HIS A 13 -7.44 -0.97 -3.65
C HIS A 13 -7.00 -1.07 -5.13
N PRO A 14 -7.08 -2.26 -5.76
CA PRO A 14 -6.67 -2.44 -7.15
C PRO A 14 -7.60 -1.70 -8.13
N HIS A 15 -7.33 -1.85 -9.43
CA HIS A 15 -7.89 -1.08 -10.53
C HIS A 15 -9.44 -1.09 -10.52
N PRO A 16 -10.08 0.08 -10.39
CA PRO A 16 -11.53 0.18 -10.31
C PRO A 16 -12.28 -0.43 -11.49
N PRO A 17 -11.90 -0.17 -12.77
CA PRO A 17 -12.58 -0.76 -13.92
C PRO A 17 -12.54 -2.29 -13.98
N ASP A 18 -11.53 -2.91 -13.37
CA ASP A 18 -11.40 -4.39 -13.30
C ASP A 18 -12.06 -4.97 -12.03
N GLY A 19 -12.99 -4.25 -11.44
CA GLY A 19 -13.72 -4.71 -10.26
C GLY A 19 -12.97 -4.53 -8.93
N GLY A 20 -11.93 -3.69 -8.89
CA GLY A 20 -11.22 -3.36 -7.68
C GLY A 20 -12.12 -2.69 -6.64
N THR A 21 -12.05 -3.14 -5.40
CA THR A 21 -12.77 -2.58 -4.26
C THR A 21 -11.93 -2.68 -2.98
N MET A 22 -12.32 -1.92 -1.94
CA MET A 22 -11.69 -2.01 -0.61
C MET A 22 -11.85 -3.38 0.06
N ASN A 23 -12.71 -4.25 -0.45
CA ASN A 23 -12.96 -5.60 0.07
C ASN A 23 -12.14 -6.68 -0.66
N ASN A 24 -11.28 -6.30 -1.60
CA ASN A 24 -10.36 -7.22 -2.24
C ASN A 24 -9.54 -7.98 -1.19
N LYS A 25 -9.30 -9.28 -1.41
CA LYS A 25 -8.64 -10.17 -0.43
C LYS A 25 -7.21 -9.75 -0.11
N VAL A 26 -6.46 -9.20 -1.06
CA VAL A 26 -5.11 -8.66 -0.82
C VAL A 26 -5.19 -7.41 0.06
N VAL A 27 -6.12 -6.49 -0.24
CA VAL A 27 -6.36 -5.27 0.55
C VAL A 27 -6.71 -5.60 2.00
N THR A 28 -7.62 -6.55 2.22
CA THR A 28 -7.98 -7.00 3.57
C THR A 28 -6.83 -7.73 4.28
N THR A 29 -5.97 -8.41 3.53
CA THR A 29 -4.75 -9.05 4.07
C THR A 29 -3.74 -8.00 4.53
N ILE A 30 -3.52 -6.93 3.75
CA ILE A 30 -2.69 -5.79 4.17
C ILE A 30 -3.23 -5.21 5.49
N ALA A 31 -4.53 -4.92 5.56
CA ALA A 31 -5.15 -4.38 6.76
C ALA A 31 -4.97 -5.29 7.99
N ARG A 32 -5.12 -6.61 7.80
CA ARG A 32 -4.90 -7.58 8.86
C ARG A 32 -3.43 -7.63 9.32
N ALA A 33 -2.48 -7.62 8.39
CA ALA A 33 -1.05 -7.59 8.71
C ALA A 33 -0.67 -6.36 9.54
N LEU A 34 -1.20 -5.19 9.16
CA LEU A 34 -0.99 -3.94 9.89
C LEU A 34 -1.64 -3.97 11.27
N ALA A 35 -2.88 -4.47 11.38
CA ALA A 35 -3.57 -4.61 12.67
C ALA A 35 -2.80 -5.54 13.63
N GLU A 36 -2.29 -6.67 13.14
CA GLU A 36 -1.44 -7.60 13.92
C GLU A 36 -0.08 -6.98 14.30
N SER A 37 0.33 -5.91 13.61
CA SER A 37 1.52 -5.11 13.94
C SER A 37 1.20 -3.90 14.85
N GLY A 38 -0.04 -3.76 15.30
CA GLY A 38 -0.49 -2.66 16.15
C GLY A 38 -0.81 -1.36 15.40
N ILE A 39 -0.88 -1.38 14.07
CA ILE A 39 -1.18 -0.20 13.23
C ILE A 39 -2.65 -0.20 12.85
N ALA A 40 -3.37 0.83 13.23
CA ALA A 40 -4.74 1.05 12.76
C ALA A 40 -4.73 1.43 11.27
N SER A 41 -5.71 0.96 10.49
CA SER A 41 -5.76 1.27 9.06
C SER A 41 -7.16 1.59 8.56
N VAL A 42 -7.22 2.43 7.54
CA VAL A 42 -8.44 2.78 6.80
C VAL A 42 -8.34 2.21 5.39
N ARG A 43 -9.36 1.48 4.99
CA ARG A 43 -9.63 1.07 3.60
C ARG A 43 -10.80 1.90 3.09
N PHE A 44 -10.76 2.28 1.85
CA PHE A 44 -11.83 3.07 1.23
C PHE A 44 -12.02 2.66 -0.22
N ASN A 45 -13.16 2.98 -0.80
CA ASN A 45 -13.42 2.83 -2.23
C ASN A 45 -13.08 4.13 -2.96
N PHE A 46 -12.26 4.04 -4.00
CA PHE A 46 -12.02 5.17 -4.91
C PHE A 46 -13.32 5.62 -5.56
N ARG A 47 -13.30 6.83 -6.14
CA ARG A 47 -14.42 7.41 -6.88
C ARG A 47 -15.04 6.42 -7.87
N GLY A 48 -16.37 6.41 -7.94
CA GLY A 48 -17.12 5.53 -8.82
C GLY A 48 -17.18 4.07 -8.39
N VAL A 49 -16.64 3.70 -7.22
CA VAL A 49 -16.64 2.33 -6.71
C VAL A 49 -17.60 2.20 -5.51
N GLY A 50 -18.48 1.22 -5.54
CA GLY A 50 -19.46 0.98 -4.47
C GLY A 50 -20.35 2.20 -4.23
N ALA A 51 -20.36 2.71 -3.00
CA ALA A 51 -21.12 3.91 -2.64
C ALA A 51 -20.34 5.22 -2.83
N SER A 52 -19.09 5.15 -3.30
CA SER A 52 -18.30 6.36 -3.58
C SER A 52 -18.78 7.03 -4.85
N GLU A 53 -19.07 8.32 -4.76
CA GLU A 53 -19.52 9.13 -5.90
C GLU A 53 -18.40 9.38 -6.91
N GLY A 54 -18.76 9.94 -8.06
CA GLY A 54 -17.82 10.30 -9.11
C GLY A 54 -17.58 9.19 -10.12
N VAL A 55 -16.54 9.35 -10.92
CA VAL A 55 -16.16 8.42 -11.98
C VAL A 55 -14.65 8.20 -11.97
N TYR A 56 -14.22 7.02 -12.44
CA TYR A 56 -12.81 6.70 -12.60
C TYR A 56 -12.07 7.73 -13.47
N ASP A 57 -10.93 8.24 -13.00
CA ASP A 57 -10.15 9.31 -13.64
C ASP A 57 -8.66 8.93 -13.84
N GLN A 58 -8.42 7.69 -14.19
CA GLN A 58 -7.10 7.18 -14.62
C GLN A 58 -5.96 7.46 -13.62
N GLY A 59 -6.29 7.53 -12.34
CA GLY A 59 -5.34 7.74 -11.25
C GLY A 59 -5.17 9.21 -10.83
N ARG A 60 -5.63 10.17 -11.61
CA ARG A 60 -5.56 11.60 -11.23
C ARG A 60 -6.51 11.88 -10.09
N GLY A 61 -7.79 11.62 -10.30
CA GLY A 61 -8.82 11.79 -9.29
C GLY A 61 -8.64 10.83 -8.11
N GLU A 62 -8.25 9.58 -8.38
CA GLU A 62 -7.99 8.58 -7.33
C GLU A 62 -6.82 9.00 -6.41
N THR A 63 -5.83 9.74 -6.93
CA THR A 63 -4.77 10.33 -6.11
C THR A 63 -5.35 11.40 -5.17
N LEU A 64 -6.28 12.22 -5.64
CA LEU A 64 -6.98 13.20 -4.79
C LEU A 64 -7.85 12.53 -3.73
N ASP A 65 -8.53 11.45 -4.07
CA ASP A 65 -9.31 10.65 -3.12
C ASP A 65 -8.41 10.09 -2.01
N TYR A 66 -7.27 9.54 -2.38
CA TYR A 66 -6.28 9.00 -1.44
C TYR A 66 -5.74 10.09 -0.51
N LEU A 67 -5.39 11.25 -1.06
CA LEU A 67 -4.94 12.42 -0.29
C LEU A 67 -6.01 12.88 0.70
N ALA A 68 -7.27 12.97 0.28
CA ALA A 68 -8.37 13.40 1.14
C ALA A 68 -8.55 12.45 2.34
N VAL A 69 -8.52 11.14 2.10
CA VAL A 69 -8.62 10.12 3.17
C VAL A 69 -7.40 10.20 4.11
N ALA A 70 -6.19 10.36 3.57
CA ALA A 70 -4.98 10.49 4.37
C ALA A 70 -4.99 11.76 5.24
N GLN A 71 -5.44 12.89 4.69
CA GLN A 71 -5.58 14.15 5.43
C GLN A 71 -6.62 14.04 6.53
N TRP A 72 -7.77 13.43 6.23
CA TRP A 72 -8.81 13.16 7.25
C TRP A 72 -8.26 12.29 8.38
N LEU A 73 -7.56 11.19 8.05
CA LEU A 73 -7.00 10.29 9.05
C LEU A 73 -5.97 10.99 9.94
N ARG A 74 -5.10 11.83 9.35
CA ARG A 74 -4.15 12.65 10.10
C ARG A 74 -4.82 13.64 11.04
N ALA A 75 -5.94 14.24 10.64
CA ALA A 75 -6.71 15.13 11.51
C ALA A 75 -7.31 14.39 12.71
N GLN A 76 -7.72 13.13 12.54
CA GLN A 76 -8.20 12.27 13.63
C GLN A 76 -7.07 11.75 14.54
N ARG A 77 -5.87 11.63 14.02
CA ARG A 77 -4.71 11.02 14.69
C ARG A 77 -3.45 11.87 14.45
N PRO A 78 -3.42 13.13 14.95
CA PRO A 78 -2.38 14.11 14.57
C PRO A 78 -0.96 13.75 15.04
N ASN A 79 -0.84 12.93 16.08
CA ASN A 79 0.44 12.53 16.68
C ASN A 79 0.92 11.15 16.24
N ASP A 80 0.19 10.49 15.34
CA ASP A 80 0.53 9.15 14.86
C ASP A 80 1.32 9.21 13.55
N ALA A 81 2.25 8.28 13.41
CA ALA A 81 3.01 8.06 12.18
C ALA A 81 2.08 7.70 11.03
N LEU A 82 2.16 8.44 9.92
CA LEU A 82 1.36 8.14 8.73
C LEU A 82 2.06 7.11 7.86
N TRP A 83 1.37 6.02 7.58
CA TRP A 83 1.76 4.97 6.66
C TRP A 83 0.84 4.94 5.45
N LEU A 84 1.39 4.67 4.28
CA LEU A 84 0.60 4.45 3.07
C LEU A 84 0.80 3.03 2.56
N ALA A 85 -0.27 2.42 2.07
CA ALA A 85 -0.23 1.09 1.51
C ALA A 85 -1.15 0.99 0.29
N GLY A 86 -0.89 -0.01 -0.55
CA GLY A 86 -1.79 -0.29 -1.67
C GLY A 86 -1.46 -1.60 -2.36
N PHE A 87 -2.46 -2.09 -3.09
CA PHE A 87 -2.34 -3.25 -3.95
C PHE A 87 -2.52 -2.82 -5.42
N SER A 88 -1.60 -3.26 -6.27
CA SER A 88 -1.62 -3.01 -7.71
C SER A 88 -1.83 -1.51 -8.02
N PHE A 89 -2.88 -1.12 -8.73
CA PHE A 89 -3.24 0.28 -8.98
C PHE A 89 -3.20 1.14 -7.71
N GLY A 90 -3.71 0.62 -6.58
CA GLY A 90 -3.70 1.31 -5.30
C GLY A 90 -2.30 1.62 -4.78
N SER A 91 -1.30 0.79 -5.07
CA SER A 91 0.10 1.06 -4.71
C SER A 91 0.69 2.22 -5.52
N TRP A 92 0.39 2.29 -6.81
CA TRP A 92 0.80 3.37 -7.70
C TRP A 92 0.17 4.70 -7.29
N VAL A 93 -1.13 4.70 -6.97
CA VAL A 93 -1.83 5.89 -6.43
C VAL A 93 -1.23 6.34 -5.10
N ALA A 94 -0.93 5.38 -4.20
CA ALA A 94 -0.30 5.67 -2.91
C ALA A 94 1.09 6.31 -3.07
N LEU A 95 1.92 5.82 -4.00
CA LEU A 95 3.23 6.42 -4.34
C LEU A 95 3.08 7.87 -4.83
N ARG A 96 2.10 8.15 -5.67
CA ARG A 96 1.82 9.51 -6.13
C ARG A 96 1.38 10.44 -4.99
N ALA A 97 0.53 9.95 -4.10
CA ALA A 97 0.06 10.68 -2.93
C ALA A 97 1.17 10.95 -1.91
N ALA A 98 2.14 10.05 -1.77
CA ALA A 98 3.25 10.15 -0.84
C ALA A 98 4.07 11.45 -1.00
N ARG A 99 4.11 12.01 -2.20
CA ARG A 99 4.84 13.26 -2.49
C ARG A 99 4.30 14.49 -1.75
N GLN A 100 3.06 14.41 -1.29
CA GLN A 100 2.35 15.54 -0.66
C GLN A 100 2.06 15.30 0.83
N LEU A 101 2.60 14.22 1.40
CA LEU A 101 2.29 13.77 2.75
C LEU A 101 3.58 13.46 3.54
N PRO A 102 3.62 13.70 4.85
CA PRO A 102 4.74 13.33 5.71
C PRO A 102 4.70 11.82 6.03
N VAL A 103 4.94 11.00 5.02
CA VAL A 103 4.86 9.54 5.12
C VAL A 103 6.10 9.00 5.83
N GLN A 104 5.90 8.06 6.74
CA GLN A 104 6.98 7.42 7.50
C GLN A 104 7.24 5.96 7.10
N GLN A 105 6.30 5.33 6.42
CA GLN A 105 6.45 3.97 5.86
C GLN A 105 5.49 3.78 4.69
N MET A 106 5.95 3.06 3.65
CA MET A 106 5.06 2.60 2.57
C MET A 106 5.09 1.08 2.41
N VAL A 107 3.96 0.54 1.93
CA VAL A 107 3.81 -0.88 1.59
C VAL A 107 3.15 -0.98 0.21
N CYS A 108 3.89 -1.42 -0.78
CA CYS A 108 3.44 -1.61 -2.16
C CYS A 108 3.36 -3.11 -2.48
N ILE A 109 2.15 -3.59 -2.74
CA ILE A 109 1.93 -4.99 -3.12
C ILE A 109 1.63 -5.05 -4.62
N ALA A 110 2.44 -5.81 -5.36
CA ALA A 110 2.34 -5.99 -6.81
C ALA A 110 2.14 -4.67 -7.56
N PRO A 111 3.07 -3.70 -7.45
CA PRO A 111 2.95 -2.40 -8.12
C PRO A 111 2.89 -2.59 -9.65
N PRO A 112 2.00 -1.87 -10.37
CA PRO A 112 1.72 -2.12 -11.79
C PRO A 112 2.76 -1.47 -12.72
N VAL A 113 4.03 -1.78 -12.49
CA VAL A 113 5.16 -1.34 -13.34
C VAL A 113 4.96 -1.91 -14.75
N GLY A 114 5.20 -1.08 -15.76
CA GLY A 114 4.94 -1.44 -17.17
C GLY A 114 3.49 -1.17 -17.63
N PHE A 115 2.51 -1.15 -16.73
CA PHE A 115 1.12 -0.80 -17.05
C PHE A 115 0.78 0.67 -16.75
N ARG A 116 1.52 1.29 -15.83
CA ARG A 116 1.34 2.68 -15.43
C ARG A 116 2.63 3.45 -15.63
N ASP A 117 2.49 4.73 -15.79
CA ASP A 117 3.66 5.60 -15.89
C ASP A 117 4.27 5.83 -14.49
N PHE A 118 5.43 5.24 -14.28
CA PHE A 118 6.26 5.41 -13.10
C PHE A 118 7.39 6.44 -13.29
N THR A 119 7.59 6.97 -14.51
CA THR A 119 8.72 7.89 -14.82
C THR A 119 8.65 9.18 -14.01
N GLY A 120 7.46 9.67 -13.70
CA GLY A 120 7.25 10.86 -12.88
C GLY A 120 6.99 10.57 -11.41
N VAL A 121 7.17 9.33 -10.95
CA VAL A 121 6.89 8.91 -9.59
C VAL A 121 8.19 8.50 -8.91
N PRO A 122 8.87 9.43 -8.21
CA PRO A 122 10.10 9.10 -7.50
C PRO A 122 9.82 8.13 -6.34
N PRO A 123 10.84 7.41 -5.87
CA PRO A 123 10.72 6.59 -4.67
C PRO A 123 10.28 7.47 -3.48
N PRO A 124 9.55 6.92 -2.51
CA PRO A 124 9.10 7.69 -1.36
C PRO A 124 10.30 8.11 -0.49
N PRO A 125 10.23 9.26 0.19
CA PRO A 125 11.32 9.74 1.06
C PRO A 125 11.32 9.06 2.44
N CYS A 126 10.88 7.82 2.51
CA CYS A 126 10.77 7.02 3.73
C CYS A 126 11.11 5.55 3.45
N PRO A 127 11.36 4.73 4.48
CA PRO A 127 11.43 3.28 4.31
C PRO A 127 10.19 2.75 3.60
N TRP A 128 10.36 1.79 2.70
CA TRP A 128 9.26 1.18 2.00
C TRP A 128 9.49 -0.29 1.68
N LEU A 129 8.39 -1.02 1.55
CA LEU A 129 8.33 -2.44 1.27
C LEU A 129 7.66 -2.65 -0.08
N VAL A 130 8.27 -3.46 -0.93
CA VAL A 130 7.64 -4.00 -2.14
C VAL A 130 7.54 -5.51 -1.99
N VAL A 131 6.35 -6.05 -2.19
CA VAL A 131 6.12 -7.50 -2.25
C VAL A 131 5.59 -7.85 -3.63
N GLN A 132 6.28 -8.75 -4.34
CA GLN A 132 5.96 -9.15 -5.70
C GLN A 132 5.97 -10.66 -5.84
N GLY A 133 4.92 -11.21 -6.44
CA GLY A 133 4.85 -12.62 -6.82
C GLY A 133 5.71 -12.91 -8.04
N GLU A 134 6.50 -13.98 -8.01
CA GLU A 134 7.37 -14.38 -9.12
C GLU A 134 6.59 -15.03 -10.28
N GLN A 135 5.35 -15.47 -10.02
CA GLN A 135 4.43 -16.01 -11.03
C GLN A 135 3.25 -15.07 -11.32
N ASP A 136 3.48 -13.76 -11.15
CA ASP A 136 2.48 -12.75 -11.49
C ASP A 136 2.24 -12.78 -13.00
N ASP A 137 0.99 -13.02 -13.39
CA ASP A 137 0.52 -13.15 -14.77
C ASP A 137 -0.16 -11.87 -15.29
N VAL A 138 -0.24 -10.85 -14.45
CA VAL A 138 -0.80 -9.53 -14.78
C VAL A 138 0.31 -8.51 -14.94
N VAL A 139 1.24 -8.44 -13.98
CA VAL A 139 2.38 -7.52 -14.00
C VAL A 139 3.66 -8.34 -14.15
N ASP A 140 4.49 -8.00 -15.11
CA ASP A 140 5.78 -8.67 -15.30
C ASP A 140 6.66 -8.51 -14.04
N PRO A 141 6.95 -9.58 -13.29
CA PRO A 141 7.73 -9.50 -12.06
C PRO A 141 9.13 -8.93 -12.28
N GLN A 142 9.74 -9.23 -13.41
CA GLN A 142 11.10 -8.77 -13.72
C GLN A 142 11.16 -7.23 -13.84
N GLN A 143 10.16 -6.63 -14.44
CA GLN A 143 10.08 -5.16 -14.52
C GLN A 143 9.93 -4.53 -13.14
N VAL A 144 9.17 -5.17 -12.25
CA VAL A 144 9.02 -4.70 -10.85
C VAL A 144 10.35 -4.78 -10.11
N PHE A 145 11.08 -5.89 -10.28
CA PHE A 145 12.37 -6.07 -9.61
C PHE A 145 13.40 -5.04 -10.08
N GLU A 146 13.53 -4.86 -11.39
CA GLU A 146 14.45 -3.89 -11.98
C GLU A 146 14.13 -2.45 -11.54
N TRP A 147 12.85 -2.08 -11.56
CA TRP A 147 12.40 -0.78 -11.08
C TRP A 147 12.70 -0.56 -9.59
N ALA A 148 12.44 -1.55 -8.76
CA ALA A 148 12.67 -1.46 -7.31
C ALA A 148 14.17 -1.37 -6.98
N GLU A 149 15.01 -2.16 -7.65
CA GLU A 149 16.47 -2.20 -7.44
C GLU A 149 17.17 -0.96 -7.99
N ALA A 150 16.64 -0.33 -9.03
CA ALA A 150 17.17 0.90 -9.62
C ALA A 150 16.79 2.18 -8.85
N ALA A 151 15.93 2.10 -7.85
CA ALA A 151 15.50 3.27 -7.09
C ALA A 151 16.65 3.87 -6.26
N GLU A 152 16.72 5.20 -6.19
CA GLU A 152 17.73 5.92 -5.35
C GLU A 152 17.62 5.55 -3.86
N ASN A 153 16.38 5.28 -3.39
CA ASN A 153 16.08 4.74 -2.07
C ASN A 153 15.44 3.36 -2.25
N PRO A 154 16.23 2.26 -2.40
CA PRO A 154 15.69 0.95 -2.71
C PRO A 154 14.76 0.44 -1.60
N PRO A 155 13.66 -0.23 -1.94
CA PRO A 155 12.77 -0.84 -0.96
C PRO A 155 13.40 -2.07 -0.29
N THR A 156 12.81 -2.47 0.82
CA THR A 156 12.86 -3.89 1.19
C THR A 156 12.03 -4.64 0.15
N LEU A 157 12.70 -5.41 -0.72
CA LEU A 157 12.05 -6.18 -1.78
C LEU A 157 11.85 -7.62 -1.33
N VAL A 158 10.59 -8.08 -1.31
CA VAL A 158 10.23 -9.47 -1.04
C VAL A 158 9.69 -10.10 -2.32
N ARG A 159 10.42 -11.08 -2.84
CA ARG A 159 10.02 -11.91 -3.97
C ARG A 159 9.32 -13.15 -3.42
N MET A 160 8.07 -13.37 -3.80
CA MET A 160 7.30 -14.52 -3.35
C MET A 160 7.24 -15.57 -4.46
N ALA A 161 8.02 -16.63 -4.29
CA ALA A 161 7.96 -17.79 -5.17
C ALA A 161 6.52 -18.36 -5.20
N GLU A 162 6.11 -18.90 -6.35
CA GLU A 162 4.79 -19.53 -6.53
C GLU A 162 3.57 -18.63 -6.22
N ALA A 163 3.74 -17.30 -6.20
CA ALA A 163 2.64 -16.35 -6.01
C ALA A 163 2.33 -15.62 -7.31
N GLY A 164 1.06 -15.63 -7.72
CA GLY A 164 0.53 -14.80 -8.82
C GLY A 164 0.08 -13.44 -8.33
N HIS A 165 -0.51 -12.63 -9.23
CA HIS A 165 -0.90 -11.24 -8.94
C HIS A 165 -1.82 -11.09 -7.71
N PHE A 166 -2.80 -11.97 -7.57
CA PHE A 166 -3.78 -11.92 -6.48
C PHE A 166 -3.39 -12.77 -5.26
N PHE A 167 -2.19 -13.35 -5.24
CA PHE A 167 -1.69 -14.17 -4.14
C PHE A 167 -2.65 -15.30 -3.72
N HIS A 168 -3.38 -15.90 -4.68
CA HIS A 168 -4.27 -17.03 -4.41
C HIS A 168 -3.52 -18.17 -3.72
N GLY A 169 -4.09 -18.68 -2.62
CA GLY A 169 -3.44 -19.71 -1.82
C GLY A 169 -2.23 -19.26 -1.00
N ARG A 170 -1.77 -18.00 -1.14
CA ARG A 170 -0.56 -17.46 -0.50
C ARG A 170 -0.82 -16.23 0.38
N LEU A 171 -2.08 -15.95 0.72
CA LEU A 171 -2.44 -14.76 1.52
C LEU A 171 -1.88 -14.81 2.96
N VAL A 172 -1.69 -15.99 3.53
CA VAL A 172 -1.06 -16.17 4.85
C VAL A 172 0.42 -15.79 4.78
N ASP A 173 1.10 -16.23 3.72
CA ASP A 173 2.52 -15.93 3.49
C ASP A 173 2.71 -14.44 3.20
N LEU A 174 1.83 -13.83 2.38
CA LEU A 174 1.81 -12.39 2.12
C LEU A 174 1.67 -11.60 3.43
N ARG A 175 0.77 -12.01 4.32
CA ARG A 175 0.59 -11.38 5.63
C ARG A 175 1.87 -11.46 6.46
N GLY A 176 2.54 -12.61 6.48
CA GLY A 176 3.83 -12.80 7.12
C GLY A 176 4.93 -11.91 6.53
N ALA A 177 5.00 -11.84 5.19
CA ALA A 177 5.96 -11.02 4.47
C ALA A 177 5.80 -9.52 4.82
N ILE A 178 4.56 -9.02 4.86
CA ILE A 178 4.29 -7.63 5.24
C ILE A 178 4.74 -7.37 6.67
N ARG A 179 4.33 -8.19 7.64
CA ARG A 179 4.70 -8.02 9.06
C ARG A 179 6.20 -8.02 9.27
N ASN A 180 6.90 -8.94 8.63
CA ASN A 180 8.36 -9.05 8.73
C ASN A 180 9.05 -7.85 8.06
N GLY A 181 8.58 -7.45 6.87
CA GLY A 181 9.16 -6.36 6.09
C GLY A 181 9.07 -5.00 6.77
N VAL A 182 8.03 -4.75 7.55
CA VAL A 182 7.84 -3.46 8.24
C VAL A 182 8.36 -3.45 9.68
N ARG A 183 8.78 -4.59 10.22
CA ARG A 183 9.08 -4.77 11.64
C ARG A 183 10.09 -3.78 12.20
N LYS A 184 11.09 -3.42 11.42
CA LYS A 184 12.17 -2.51 11.85
C LYS A 184 11.72 -1.06 11.99
N ASN A 185 10.60 -0.70 11.35
CA ASN A 185 10.11 0.68 11.25
C ASN A 185 8.82 0.89 12.05
N LEU A 186 8.45 -0.06 12.91
CA LEU A 186 7.23 0.05 13.72
C LEU A 186 7.32 1.24 14.67
N PRO A 187 6.32 2.12 14.71
CA PRO A 187 6.28 3.23 15.65
C PRO A 187 6.13 2.74 17.10
N PRO A 188 6.40 3.59 18.10
CA PRO A 188 6.29 3.22 19.51
C PRO A 188 4.86 2.80 19.89
N LEU A 189 4.74 2.03 20.98
CA LEU A 189 3.47 1.69 21.58
C LEU A 189 2.80 2.94 22.19
N GLN A 190 1.48 2.99 22.18
CA GLN A 190 0.71 4.14 22.69
C GLN A 190 0.91 4.40 24.19
N HIS A 191 1.23 3.36 24.97
CA HIS A 191 1.43 3.43 26.42
C HIS A 191 2.87 3.77 26.84
N GLN A 192 3.78 4.00 25.91
CA GLN A 192 5.21 4.29 26.20
C GLN A 192 5.58 5.77 25.97
N ALA A 193 4.60 6.67 26.01
CA ALA A 193 4.83 8.11 25.84
C ALA A 193 4.37 8.92 27.04
#